data_6e6837c58f5d859f6017734136acd4ad
#
_entry.id   6e6837c58f5d859f6017734136acd4ad
#
_cell.length_a   1.000
_cell.length_b   1.000
_cell.length_c   1.000
_cell.angle_alpha   90.00
_cell.angle_beta   90.00
_cell.angle_gamma   90.00
#
_symmetry.space_group_name_H-M   'P 1'
#
loop_
_entity.id
_entity.type
_entity.pdbx_description
1 polymer ?
#
loop_
_entity_poly.entity_id
_entity_poly.type
_entity_poly.pdbx_seq_one_letter_code
_entity_poly.pdbx_strand_id
1 'polypeptide(L)'
;MEKHLFLGDEAVAQAAIDAGLSGVYAYPGTPSTEITEFIQGSAVAKERGIHCRWSTNEKTAMEAALGMSYAGKRALCCMKHVGLNVAADCFMNAAMSGVNGGMIIITADDPSMHSSQNEQDNRMYGNFAMIPMLEPASQQEAYDMVYDGFELSEKLGYPVLVRITTRMAHSRAGVVRREQKVENKMHTPEDGRQRFILLPALARKRFKTLIAAQDTFTAFSEASPYNAYFDGPNKELGIITTGIAFNYLSENYPDGFEHPVLKISQYPLPRKMVEKIVRECKEILVLEEGYPVVEEQLKGFLGIGIQVHGRLDGTLQRDGELTPDAVGKALGKRIESYYATPEVVEQRPPALCQGCGHRDMYEALNEVLAGYKGAKVFGDIGCYTLGAVSYTHLTLP
;
A
#
# COMPACT_ATOMS: atom_id res chain seq x y z
N MET A 1 17.56 20.84 8.39
CA MET A 1 17.42 19.48 8.96
C MET A 1 18.17 18.51 8.06
N GLU A 2 18.84 17.54 8.66
CA GLU A 2 19.57 16.52 7.91
C GLU A 2 18.58 15.60 7.16
N LYS A 3 18.89 15.33 5.87
CA LYS A 3 18.11 14.41 5.03
C LYS A 3 18.86 13.09 4.91
N HIS A 4 18.15 12.01 5.13
CA HIS A 4 18.62 10.64 4.92
C HIS A 4 18.10 10.12 3.60
N LEU A 5 18.92 9.50 2.79
CA LEU A 5 18.51 8.90 1.51
C LEU A 5 17.94 7.51 1.77
N PHE A 6 16.62 7.36 1.65
CA PHE A 6 15.90 6.11 1.87
C PHE A 6 15.15 5.64 0.62
N LEU A 7 15.04 4.33 0.44
CA LEU A 7 13.96 3.73 -0.33
C LEU A 7 12.61 4.03 0.34
N GLY A 8 11.51 3.90 -0.38
CA GLY A 8 10.18 3.99 0.23
C GLY A 8 9.99 2.99 1.36
N ASP A 9 10.40 1.74 1.16
CA ASP A 9 10.38 0.71 2.19
C ASP A 9 11.25 1.04 3.40
N GLU A 10 12.45 1.57 3.17
CA GLU A 10 13.35 2.03 4.24
C GLU A 10 12.74 3.21 5.02
N ALA A 11 12.04 4.11 4.33
CA ALA A 11 11.35 5.24 4.96
C ALA A 11 10.19 4.75 5.87
N VAL A 12 9.37 3.81 5.39
CA VAL A 12 8.31 3.14 6.17
C VAL A 12 8.91 2.46 7.42
N ALA A 13 9.97 1.69 7.22
CA ALA A 13 10.65 0.96 8.30
C ALA A 13 11.24 1.89 9.36
N GLN A 14 11.95 2.94 8.92
CA GLN A 14 12.54 3.93 9.83
C GLN A 14 11.47 4.71 10.58
N ALA A 15 10.38 5.08 9.90
CA ALA A 15 9.25 5.75 10.54
C ALA A 15 8.62 4.90 11.66
N ALA A 16 8.44 3.61 11.41
CA ALA A 16 7.93 2.69 12.41
C ALA A 16 8.85 2.59 13.63
N ILE A 17 10.18 2.48 13.42
CA ILE A 17 11.16 2.50 14.51
C ILE A 17 11.06 3.82 15.30
N ASP A 18 11.05 4.96 14.60
CA ASP A 18 10.99 6.28 15.23
C ASP A 18 9.65 6.53 15.94
N ALA A 19 8.57 5.91 15.46
CA ALA A 19 7.24 5.97 16.09
C ALA A 19 7.07 5.05 17.31
N GLY A 20 8.10 4.42 17.84
CA GLY A 20 7.98 3.57 19.03
C GLY A 20 7.40 2.18 18.75
N LEU A 21 7.72 1.59 17.61
CA LEU A 21 7.36 0.23 17.24
C LEU A 21 7.80 -0.79 18.31
N SER A 22 6.95 -1.76 18.60
CA SER A 22 7.24 -2.90 19.46
C SER A 22 7.50 -4.19 18.68
N GLY A 23 6.88 -4.35 17.52
CA GLY A 23 7.12 -5.52 16.69
C GLY A 23 6.65 -5.39 15.26
N VAL A 24 7.36 -6.06 14.36
CA VAL A 24 7.04 -6.23 12.95
C VAL A 24 6.95 -7.70 12.60
N TYR A 25 5.93 -8.04 11.82
CA TYR A 25 5.64 -9.38 11.35
C TYR A 25 5.35 -9.35 9.86
N ALA A 26 5.95 -10.27 9.12
CA ALA A 26 5.80 -10.33 7.67
C ALA A 26 5.96 -11.75 7.14
N TYR A 27 5.49 -11.97 5.94
CA TYR A 27 5.90 -13.05 5.06
C TYR A 27 6.64 -12.43 3.86
N PRO A 28 7.77 -12.99 3.40
CA PRO A 28 8.54 -12.40 2.33
C PRO A 28 7.74 -12.27 1.03
N GLY A 29 7.74 -11.08 0.45
CA GLY A 29 7.07 -10.79 -0.82
C GLY A 29 7.43 -9.41 -1.35
N THR A 30 8.12 -9.36 -2.51
CA THR A 30 8.44 -8.11 -3.20
C THR A 30 7.16 -7.45 -3.72
N PRO A 31 6.93 -6.14 -3.46
CA PRO A 31 7.90 -5.11 -3.06
C PRO A 31 7.82 -4.67 -1.58
N SER A 32 7.57 -5.53 -0.61
CA SER A 32 7.46 -5.17 0.82
C SER A 32 8.52 -5.81 1.74
N THR A 33 9.37 -6.68 1.18
CA THR A 33 10.34 -7.46 1.96
C THR A 33 11.35 -6.57 2.67
N GLU A 34 11.81 -5.52 1.99
CA GLU A 34 12.86 -4.60 2.45
C GLU A 34 12.46 -3.84 3.72
N ILE A 35 11.16 -3.66 3.99
CA ILE A 35 10.67 -3.03 5.23
C ILE A 35 11.14 -3.85 6.45
N THR A 36 10.86 -5.14 6.42
CA THR A 36 11.19 -6.04 7.55
C THR A 36 12.70 -6.27 7.64
N GLU A 37 13.39 -6.42 6.50
CA GLU A 37 14.85 -6.57 6.44
C GLU A 37 15.57 -5.35 7.04
N PHE A 38 15.10 -4.14 6.71
CA PHE A 38 15.67 -2.90 7.27
C PHE A 38 15.53 -2.86 8.79
N ILE A 39 14.34 -3.17 9.34
CA ILE A 39 14.12 -3.22 10.79
C ILE A 39 15.01 -4.28 11.43
N GLN A 40 15.10 -5.47 10.83
CA GLN A 40 15.95 -6.57 11.30
C GLN A 40 17.44 -6.20 11.29
N GLY A 41 17.88 -5.43 10.29
CA GLY A 41 19.24 -4.91 10.18
C GLY A 41 19.57 -3.78 11.17
N SER A 42 18.56 -3.03 11.64
CA SER A 42 18.72 -1.81 12.43
C SER A 42 19.34 -2.07 13.79
N ALA A 43 20.43 -1.34 14.11
CA ALA A 43 21.05 -1.35 15.44
C ALA A 43 20.08 -0.84 16.52
N VAL A 44 19.33 0.23 16.24
CA VAL A 44 18.34 0.81 17.15
C VAL A 44 17.22 -0.19 17.44
N ALA A 45 16.75 -0.91 16.43
CA ALA A 45 15.71 -1.94 16.62
C ALA A 45 16.21 -3.08 17.52
N LYS A 46 17.45 -3.51 17.34
CA LYS A 46 18.10 -4.54 18.19
C LYS A 46 18.29 -4.06 19.62
N GLU A 47 18.81 -2.85 19.81
CA GLU A 47 19.02 -2.25 21.15
C GLU A 47 17.70 -2.11 21.91
N ARG A 48 16.63 -1.70 21.25
CA ARG A 48 15.30 -1.54 21.83
C ARG A 48 14.54 -2.85 21.98
N GLY A 49 15.07 -3.97 21.48
CA GLY A 49 14.41 -5.28 21.54
C GLY A 49 13.13 -5.36 20.72
N ILE A 50 13.03 -4.58 19.61
CA ILE A 50 11.87 -4.66 18.72
C ILE A 50 11.75 -6.08 18.17
N HIS A 51 10.59 -6.71 18.38
CA HIS A 51 10.34 -8.07 17.93
C HIS A 51 10.17 -8.10 16.40
N CYS A 52 11.15 -8.65 15.70
CA CYS A 52 11.13 -8.73 14.24
C CYS A 52 11.12 -10.20 13.80
N ARG A 53 10.04 -10.66 13.17
CA ARG A 53 9.88 -12.07 12.78
C ARG A 53 9.26 -12.25 11.41
N TRP A 54 9.88 -13.12 10.65
CA TRP A 54 9.27 -13.75 9.49
C TRP A 54 8.29 -14.83 9.95
N SER A 55 7.13 -14.84 9.34
CA SER A 55 6.05 -15.80 9.61
C SER A 55 5.98 -16.85 8.51
N THR A 56 5.25 -17.93 8.74
CA THR A 56 5.06 -19.02 7.76
C THR A 56 4.10 -18.64 6.64
N ASN A 57 3.26 -17.65 6.86
CA ASN A 57 2.39 -17.02 5.86
C ASN A 57 1.86 -15.67 6.42
N GLU A 58 1.18 -14.91 5.58
CA GLU A 58 0.66 -13.58 5.93
C GLU A 58 -0.45 -13.62 6.97
N LYS A 59 -1.26 -14.68 7.01
CA LYS A 59 -2.28 -14.86 8.05
C LYS A 59 -1.64 -14.91 9.43
N THR A 60 -0.62 -15.75 9.62
CA THR A 60 0.08 -15.86 10.90
C THR A 60 0.86 -14.59 11.25
N ALA A 61 1.39 -13.86 10.26
CA ALA A 61 2.00 -12.55 10.48
C ALA A 61 0.98 -11.54 11.01
N MET A 62 -0.19 -11.47 10.37
CA MET A 62 -1.27 -10.56 10.75
C MET A 62 -1.83 -10.89 12.14
N GLU A 63 -2.03 -12.17 12.46
CA GLU A 63 -2.50 -12.64 13.77
C GLU A 63 -1.51 -12.27 14.89
N ALA A 64 -0.21 -12.42 14.65
CA ALA A 64 0.83 -12.05 15.60
C ALA A 64 0.88 -10.54 15.85
N ALA A 65 0.80 -9.73 14.77
CA ALA A 65 0.72 -8.27 14.88
C ALA A 65 -0.54 -7.82 15.64
N LEU A 66 -1.69 -8.43 15.34
CA LEU A 66 -2.94 -8.13 16.02
C LEU A 66 -2.89 -8.50 17.52
N GLY A 67 -2.31 -9.65 17.85
CA GLY A 67 -2.09 -10.07 19.25
C GLY A 67 -1.21 -9.08 20.02
N MET A 68 -0.15 -8.56 19.39
CA MET A 68 0.70 -7.51 19.97
C MET A 68 -0.08 -6.21 20.20
N SER A 69 -0.88 -5.79 19.20
CA SER A 69 -1.76 -4.63 19.34
C SER A 69 -2.79 -4.80 20.47
N TYR A 70 -3.37 -5.98 20.62
CA TYR A 70 -4.31 -6.27 21.72
C TYR A 70 -3.66 -6.11 23.11
N ALA A 71 -2.37 -6.34 23.21
CA ALA A 71 -1.61 -6.10 24.43
C ALA A 71 -1.27 -4.60 24.68
N GLY A 72 -1.69 -3.69 23.80
CA GLY A 72 -1.45 -2.25 23.91
C GLY A 72 -0.17 -1.76 23.23
N LYS A 73 0.53 -2.65 22.54
CA LYS A 73 1.81 -2.36 21.87
C LYS A 73 1.62 -1.94 20.41
N ARG A 74 2.52 -1.12 19.86
CA ARG A 74 2.52 -0.75 18.43
C ARG A 74 3.06 -1.89 17.58
N ALA A 75 2.27 -2.32 16.61
CA ALA A 75 2.59 -3.43 15.72
C ALA A 75 2.52 -3.03 14.24
N LEU A 76 3.46 -3.54 13.46
CA LEU A 76 3.51 -3.41 12.01
C LEU A 76 3.35 -4.79 11.38
N CYS A 77 2.47 -4.89 10.38
CA CYS A 77 2.36 -6.08 9.54
C CYS A 77 2.61 -5.69 8.08
N CYS A 78 3.57 -6.33 7.43
CA CYS A 78 3.96 -5.99 6.06
C CYS A 78 3.71 -7.18 5.13
N MET A 79 3.14 -6.91 3.97
CA MET A 79 2.88 -7.93 2.96
C MET A 79 2.74 -7.34 1.56
N LYS A 80 3.01 -8.16 0.57
CA LYS A 80 2.67 -7.92 -0.82
C LYS A 80 1.13 -7.90 -0.99
N HIS A 81 0.64 -7.28 -2.08
CA HIS A 81 -0.81 -7.19 -2.32
C HIS A 81 -1.54 -8.53 -2.27
N VAL A 82 -1.00 -9.60 -2.85
CA VAL A 82 -1.60 -10.95 -2.81
C VAL A 82 -1.57 -11.57 -1.41
N GLY A 83 -0.65 -11.12 -0.55
CA GLY A 83 -0.58 -11.59 0.83
C GLY A 83 -1.81 -11.19 1.64
N LEU A 84 -2.45 -10.06 1.31
CA LEU A 84 -3.68 -9.67 1.97
C LEU A 84 -4.83 -10.62 1.67
N ASN A 85 -4.83 -11.32 0.53
CA ASN A 85 -5.79 -12.39 0.26
C ASN A 85 -5.66 -13.53 1.28
N VAL A 86 -4.41 -13.87 1.66
CA VAL A 86 -4.11 -14.91 2.66
C VAL A 86 -4.47 -14.43 4.07
N ALA A 87 -4.22 -13.16 4.36
CA ALA A 87 -4.52 -12.54 5.65
C ALA A 87 -5.96 -12.03 5.79
N ALA A 88 -6.80 -12.15 4.75
CA ALA A 88 -8.09 -11.48 4.65
C ALA A 88 -9.02 -11.78 5.83
N ASP A 89 -9.09 -13.01 6.32
CA ASP A 89 -9.90 -13.36 7.48
C ASP A 89 -9.48 -12.57 8.72
N CYS A 90 -8.20 -12.57 9.05
CA CYS A 90 -7.67 -11.83 10.20
C CYS A 90 -7.82 -10.31 10.00
N PHE A 91 -7.63 -9.81 8.77
CA PHE A 91 -7.80 -8.41 8.43
C PHE A 91 -9.24 -7.92 8.66
N MET A 92 -10.23 -8.66 8.19
CA MET A 92 -11.66 -8.36 8.40
C MET A 92 -12.04 -8.45 9.88
N ASN A 93 -11.51 -9.44 10.61
CA ASN A 93 -11.75 -9.56 12.03
C ASN A 93 -11.07 -8.44 12.85
N ALA A 94 -9.90 -7.94 12.42
CA ALA A 94 -9.26 -6.78 13.04
C ALA A 94 -10.10 -5.49 12.86
N ALA A 95 -10.73 -5.31 11.72
CA ALA A 95 -11.67 -4.21 11.48
C ALA A 95 -12.90 -4.30 12.40
N MET A 96 -13.37 -5.52 12.68
CA MET A 96 -14.53 -5.76 13.56
C MET A 96 -14.19 -5.57 15.04
N SER A 97 -13.08 -6.13 15.51
CA SER A 97 -12.66 -6.08 16.92
C SER A 97 -12.07 -4.74 17.30
N GLY A 98 -11.51 -4.02 16.32
CA GLY A 98 -10.64 -2.88 16.55
C GLY A 98 -9.28 -3.28 17.14
N VAL A 99 -8.52 -2.27 17.54
CA VAL A 99 -7.17 -2.41 18.10
C VAL A 99 -7.07 -1.74 19.48
N ASN A 100 -5.99 -2.02 20.22
CA ASN A 100 -5.68 -1.39 21.50
C ASN A 100 -4.41 -0.53 21.41
N GLY A 101 -3.27 -1.12 21.07
CA GLY A 101 -2.10 -0.39 20.62
C GLY A 101 -2.18 -0.15 19.12
N GLY A 102 -1.51 0.88 18.63
CA GLY A 102 -1.54 1.25 17.22
C GLY A 102 -1.10 0.09 16.30
N MET A 103 -1.88 -0.18 15.28
CA MET A 103 -1.61 -1.21 14.29
C MET A 103 -1.64 -0.64 12.89
N ILE A 104 -0.53 -0.79 12.19
CA ILE A 104 -0.41 -0.45 10.78
C ILE A 104 -0.22 -1.74 9.96
N ILE A 105 -0.95 -1.81 8.85
CA ILE A 105 -0.84 -2.87 7.87
C ILE A 105 -0.31 -2.23 6.59
N ILE A 106 0.89 -2.62 6.17
CA ILE A 106 1.46 -2.20 4.90
C ILE A 106 1.11 -3.23 3.84
N THR A 107 0.49 -2.77 2.77
CA THR A 107 0.32 -3.56 1.55
C THR A 107 1.08 -2.89 0.42
N ALA A 108 1.93 -3.66 -0.24
CA ALA A 108 2.68 -3.18 -1.38
C ALA A 108 2.09 -3.76 -2.66
N ASP A 109 1.37 -2.90 -3.38
CA ASP A 109 0.76 -3.23 -4.67
C ASP A 109 1.82 -3.19 -5.79
N ASP A 110 1.62 -4.02 -6.79
CA ASP A 110 2.56 -4.17 -7.90
C ASP A 110 1.87 -3.91 -9.26
N PRO A 111 1.50 -2.63 -9.53
CA PRO A 111 0.94 -2.26 -10.83
C PRO A 111 1.90 -2.66 -11.95
N SER A 112 1.35 -3.19 -13.05
CA SER A 112 2.14 -3.76 -14.15
C SER A 112 2.86 -5.08 -13.84
N MET A 113 2.66 -5.66 -12.65
CA MET A 113 3.13 -7.01 -12.31
C MET A 113 4.64 -7.23 -12.51
N HIS A 114 5.49 -6.32 -12.00
CA HIS A 114 6.94 -6.43 -12.12
C HIS A 114 7.50 -7.71 -11.48
N SER A 115 6.89 -8.17 -10.38
CA SER A 115 7.26 -9.40 -9.69
C SER A 115 6.05 -10.23 -9.25
N SER A 116 4.88 -10.01 -9.86
CA SER A 116 3.62 -10.59 -9.43
C SER A 116 2.91 -11.34 -10.55
N GLN A 117 2.08 -12.31 -10.19
CA GLN A 117 1.27 -13.11 -11.13
C GLN A 117 -0.07 -12.47 -11.49
N ASN A 118 -0.49 -11.46 -10.77
CA ASN A 118 -1.70 -10.70 -11.03
C ASN A 118 -1.54 -9.27 -10.51
N GLU A 119 -2.44 -8.38 -10.93
CA GLU A 119 -2.56 -7.02 -10.44
C GLU A 119 -3.79 -6.94 -9.53
N GLN A 120 -3.60 -6.36 -8.33
CA GLN A 120 -4.68 -6.11 -7.36
C GLN A 120 -4.48 -4.72 -6.76
N ASP A 121 -5.58 -4.11 -6.33
CA ASP A 121 -5.57 -2.84 -5.64
C ASP A 121 -6.14 -3.00 -4.23
N ASN A 122 -5.27 -2.90 -3.24
CA ASN A 122 -5.65 -3.16 -1.85
C ASN A 122 -6.48 -2.04 -1.21
N ARG A 123 -6.69 -0.92 -1.90
CA ARG A 123 -7.71 0.07 -1.49
C ARG A 123 -9.11 -0.56 -1.48
N MET A 124 -9.37 -1.54 -2.35
CA MET A 124 -10.62 -2.30 -2.34
C MET A 124 -10.82 -3.06 -1.03
N TYR A 125 -9.76 -3.65 -0.48
CA TYR A 125 -9.81 -4.31 0.83
C TYR A 125 -10.09 -3.33 1.97
N GLY A 126 -9.43 -2.17 1.96
CA GLY A 126 -9.69 -1.13 2.95
C GLY A 126 -11.13 -0.61 2.91
N ASN A 127 -11.67 -0.39 1.72
CA ASN A 127 -13.08 -0.03 1.51
C ASN A 127 -14.03 -1.15 1.99
N PHE A 128 -13.73 -2.41 1.67
CA PHE A 128 -14.53 -3.56 2.09
C PHE A 128 -14.52 -3.75 3.62
N ALA A 129 -13.37 -3.57 4.25
CA ALA A 129 -13.24 -3.63 5.70
C ALA A 129 -13.72 -2.36 6.41
N MET A 130 -14.01 -1.28 5.68
CA MET A 130 -14.45 0.01 6.20
C MET A 130 -13.46 0.63 7.20
N ILE A 131 -12.15 0.52 6.97
CA ILE A 131 -11.11 1.06 7.84
C ILE A 131 -10.39 2.25 7.20
N PRO A 132 -9.74 3.11 8.01
CA PRO A 132 -8.91 4.20 7.48
C PRO A 132 -7.75 3.68 6.64
N MET A 133 -7.45 4.38 5.55
CA MET A 133 -6.31 4.08 4.68
C MET A 133 -5.44 5.31 4.45
N LEU A 134 -4.15 5.08 4.23
CA LEU A 134 -3.16 6.07 3.83
C LEU A 134 -2.47 5.63 2.55
N GLU A 135 -2.23 6.56 1.65
CA GLU A 135 -1.60 6.31 0.35
C GLU A 135 -0.58 7.43 0.07
N PRO A 136 0.69 7.26 0.46
CA PRO A 136 1.71 8.29 0.32
C PRO A 136 2.08 8.57 -1.14
N ALA A 137 2.35 9.84 -1.45
CA ALA A 137 2.85 10.26 -2.75
C ALA A 137 4.39 10.29 -2.83
N SER A 138 5.09 10.33 -1.70
CA SER A 138 6.54 10.42 -1.64
C SER A 138 7.12 9.66 -0.45
N GLN A 139 8.44 9.43 -0.46
CA GLN A 139 9.15 8.79 0.65
C GLN A 139 9.02 9.59 1.96
N GLN A 140 9.00 10.93 1.87
CA GLN A 140 8.74 11.76 3.06
C GLN A 140 7.33 11.52 3.59
N GLU A 141 6.32 11.48 2.72
CA GLU A 141 4.96 11.19 3.15
C GLU A 141 4.81 9.76 3.68
N ALA A 142 5.48 8.78 3.06
CA ALA A 142 5.49 7.41 3.57
C ALA A 142 6.05 7.35 5.00
N TYR A 143 7.13 8.08 5.26
CA TYR A 143 7.67 8.24 6.60
C TYR A 143 6.67 8.92 7.54
N ASP A 144 6.16 10.10 7.18
CA ASP A 144 5.28 10.88 8.05
C ASP A 144 3.96 10.17 8.33
N MET A 145 3.36 9.54 7.32
CA MET A 145 2.10 8.80 7.45
C MET A 145 2.23 7.57 8.35
N VAL A 146 3.34 6.84 8.29
CA VAL A 146 3.58 5.70 9.18
C VAL A 146 3.88 6.20 10.59
N TYR A 147 4.67 7.26 10.73
CA TYR A 147 4.99 7.84 12.03
C TYR A 147 3.74 8.34 12.77
N ASP A 148 2.82 9.03 12.08
CA ASP A 148 1.56 9.52 12.64
C ASP A 148 0.45 8.46 12.64
N GLY A 149 0.55 7.48 11.76
CA GLY A 149 -0.46 6.43 11.55
C GLY A 149 -0.67 5.55 12.78
N PHE A 150 0.35 5.32 13.59
CA PHE A 150 0.18 4.59 14.86
C PHE A 150 -0.70 5.36 15.84
N GLU A 151 -0.50 6.66 15.97
CA GLU A 151 -1.36 7.51 16.83
C GLU A 151 -2.76 7.64 16.25
N LEU A 152 -2.89 7.73 14.92
CA LEU A 152 -4.17 7.72 14.24
C LEU A 152 -4.92 6.41 14.55
N SER A 153 -4.24 5.27 14.44
CA SER A 153 -4.79 3.96 14.77
C SER A 153 -5.26 3.87 16.22
N GLU A 154 -4.43 4.32 17.18
CA GLU A 154 -4.75 4.37 18.60
C GLU A 154 -5.96 5.26 18.88
N LYS A 155 -5.97 6.46 18.32
CA LYS A 155 -7.05 7.45 18.50
C LYS A 155 -8.39 6.99 17.94
N LEU A 156 -8.36 6.32 16.79
CA LEU A 156 -9.57 5.78 16.18
C LEU A 156 -9.99 4.43 16.78
N GLY A 157 -9.05 3.68 17.34
CA GLY A 157 -9.27 2.33 17.87
C GLY A 157 -9.41 1.26 16.78
N TYR A 158 -8.89 1.52 15.58
CA TYR A 158 -8.95 0.63 14.41
C TYR A 158 -7.59 0.51 13.73
N PRO A 159 -7.32 -0.62 13.03
CA PRO A 159 -6.11 -0.71 12.23
C PRO A 159 -6.12 0.33 11.09
N VAL A 160 -4.94 0.76 10.68
CA VAL A 160 -4.75 1.64 9.51
C VAL A 160 -4.05 0.86 8.40
N LEU A 161 -4.65 0.83 7.22
CA LEU A 161 -4.03 0.27 6.03
C LEU A 161 -3.18 1.36 5.36
N VAL A 162 -1.91 1.08 5.11
CA VAL A 162 -1.03 1.94 4.32
C VAL A 162 -0.71 1.22 3.01
N ARG A 163 -1.17 1.78 1.91
CA ARG A 163 -0.92 1.26 0.59
C ARG A 163 0.28 1.97 -0.03
N ILE A 164 1.26 1.20 -0.47
CA ILE A 164 2.36 1.68 -1.31
C ILE A 164 2.38 0.89 -2.62
N THR A 165 3.05 1.42 -3.64
CA THR A 165 3.24 0.72 -4.91
C THR A 165 4.71 0.42 -5.14
N THR A 166 5.03 -0.50 -6.06
CA THR A 166 6.41 -0.92 -6.37
C THR A 166 7.34 0.26 -6.62
N ARG A 167 6.89 1.27 -7.38
CA ARG A 167 7.71 2.45 -7.66
C ARG A 167 7.96 3.29 -6.41
N MET A 168 6.95 3.43 -5.54
CA MET A 168 7.12 4.10 -4.25
C MET A 168 8.09 3.31 -3.36
N ALA A 169 7.93 2.00 -3.25
CA ALA A 169 8.75 1.13 -2.41
C ALA A 169 10.23 1.19 -2.78
N HIS A 170 10.54 1.12 -4.07
CA HIS A 170 11.91 0.93 -4.57
C HIS A 170 12.58 2.19 -5.15
N SER A 171 11.93 3.35 -5.16
CA SER A 171 12.58 4.62 -5.49
C SER A 171 13.19 5.27 -4.24
N ARG A 172 14.26 6.08 -4.44
CA ARG A 172 14.97 6.75 -3.34
C ARG A 172 14.72 8.23 -3.33
N ALA A 173 14.52 8.78 -2.13
CA ALA A 173 14.49 10.23 -1.92
C ALA A 173 15.08 10.62 -0.56
N GLY A 174 15.35 11.92 -0.38
CA GLY A 174 15.79 12.48 0.88
C GLY A 174 14.63 12.63 1.86
N VAL A 175 14.72 11.98 3.02
CA VAL A 175 13.72 11.99 4.10
C VAL A 175 14.29 12.68 5.33
N VAL A 176 13.53 13.59 5.90
CA VAL A 176 13.81 14.22 7.20
C VAL A 176 13.15 13.39 8.28
N ARG A 177 13.94 12.87 9.20
CA ARG A 177 13.44 12.09 10.33
C ARG A 177 12.88 12.98 11.43
N ARG A 178 11.93 12.43 12.18
CA ARG A 178 11.32 13.04 13.35
C ARG A 178 11.92 12.47 14.65
N GLU A 179 11.59 13.05 15.79
CA GLU A 179 12.04 12.58 17.09
C GLU A 179 11.52 11.16 17.40
N GLN A 180 12.37 10.35 18.01
CA GLN A 180 12.01 9.00 18.39
C GLN A 180 11.03 8.98 19.57
N LYS A 181 9.92 8.29 19.38
CA LYS A 181 8.93 8.05 20.43
C LYS A 181 9.31 6.83 21.27
N VAL A 182 8.90 6.89 22.55
CA VAL A 182 9.05 5.77 23.47
C VAL A 182 8.00 4.69 23.13
N GLU A 183 8.38 3.44 23.29
CA GLU A 183 7.51 2.29 23.14
C GLU A 183 6.34 2.32 24.14
N ASN A 184 5.14 1.94 23.72
CA ASN A 184 3.98 1.81 24.59
C ASN A 184 4.20 0.75 25.66
N LYS A 185 3.68 0.99 26.86
CA LYS A 185 3.58 -0.06 27.88
C LYS A 185 2.40 -1.00 27.57
N MET A 186 2.54 -2.26 27.93
CA MET A 186 1.41 -3.19 27.85
C MET A 186 0.26 -2.73 28.75
N HIS A 187 -0.94 -2.76 28.22
CA HIS A 187 -2.15 -2.43 28.98
C HIS A 187 -3.37 -3.16 28.40
N THR A 188 -4.36 -3.37 29.26
CA THR A 188 -5.67 -3.88 28.84
C THR A 188 -6.54 -2.71 28.38
N PRO A 189 -7.35 -2.86 27.31
CA PRO A 189 -8.25 -1.79 26.88
C PRO A 189 -9.28 -1.47 27.97
N GLU A 190 -9.69 -0.20 28.04
CA GLU A 190 -10.61 0.31 29.04
C GLU A 190 -11.97 -0.42 29.06
N ASP A 191 -12.47 -0.81 27.90
CA ASP A 191 -13.72 -1.58 27.72
C ASP A 191 -13.53 -3.11 27.91
N GLY A 192 -12.35 -3.52 28.37
CA GLY A 192 -12.01 -4.88 28.71
C GLY A 192 -11.71 -5.79 27.52
N ARG A 193 -11.21 -7.00 27.83
CA ARG A 193 -10.80 -7.98 26.80
C ARG A 193 -11.95 -8.54 25.96
N GLN A 194 -13.19 -8.40 26.43
CA GLN A 194 -14.37 -8.90 25.70
C GLN A 194 -14.56 -8.23 24.34
N ARG A 195 -13.98 -7.04 24.13
CA ARG A 195 -14.02 -6.36 22.81
C ARG A 195 -13.43 -7.20 21.69
N PHE A 196 -12.46 -8.05 21.98
CA PHE A 196 -11.77 -8.89 20.99
C PHE A 196 -12.43 -10.24 20.73
N ILE A 197 -13.54 -10.54 21.44
CA ILE A 197 -14.27 -11.79 21.30
C ILE A 197 -15.44 -11.58 20.33
N LEU A 198 -15.37 -12.20 19.16
CA LEU A 198 -16.37 -12.04 18.09
C LEU A 198 -17.44 -13.15 18.11
N LEU A 199 -18.00 -13.45 19.30
CA LEU A 199 -19.25 -14.23 19.36
C LEU A 199 -20.38 -13.46 18.67
N PRO A 200 -21.37 -14.13 18.05
CA PRO A 200 -22.38 -13.46 17.23
C PRO A 200 -23.06 -12.23 17.85
N ALA A 201 -23.34 -12.30 19.15
CA ALA A 201 -23.96 -11.18 19.88
C ALA A 201 -22.99 -9.98 20.02
N LEU A 202 -21.72 -10.27 20.31
CA LEU A 202 -20.67 -9.25 20.44
C LEU A 202 -20.28 -8.71 19.05
N ALA A 203 -20.16 -9.57 18.06
CA ALA A 203 -19.86 -9.18 16.67
C ALA A 203 -20.91 -8.20 16.12
N ARG A 204 -22.21 -8.44 16.35
CA ARG A 204 -23.27 -7.50 15.95
C ARG A 204 -23.10 -6.14 16.63
N LYS A 205 -22.69 -6.10 17.89
CA LYS A 205 -22.42 -4.83 18.60
C LYS A 205 -21.21 -4.11 17.96
N ARG A 206 -20.13 -4.84 17.71
CA ARG A 206 -18.90 -4.28 17.10
C ARG A 206 -19.17 -3.77 15.68
N PHE A 207 -19.95 -4.44 14.87
CA PHE A 207 -20.31 -3.97 13.55
C PHE A 207 -21.08 -2.65 13.60
N LYS A 208 -22.03 -2.48 14.54
CA LYS A 208 -22.70 -1.19 14.75
C LYS A 208 -21.73 -0.08 15.14
N THR A 209 -20.73 -0.41 15.98
CA THR A 209 -19.68 0.56 16.36
C THR A 209 -18.82 0.95 15.15
N LEU A 210 -18.43 -0.01 14.29
CA LEU A 210 -17.68 0.25 13.06
C LEU A 210 -18.48 1.12 12.09
N ILE A 211 -19.79 0.86 11.91
CA ILE A 211 -20.66 1.71 11.10
C ILE A 211 -20.70 3.13 11.66
N ALA A 212 -20.89 3.29 12.96
CA ALA A 212 -20.95 4.61 13.59
C ALA A 212 -19.60 5.38 13.51
N ALA A 213 -18.49 4.67 13.40
CA ALA A 213 -17.17 5.28 13.27
C ALA A 213 -16.91 5.91 11.88
N GLN A 214 -17.71 5.58 10.85
CA GLN A 214 -17.45 6.04 9.48
C GLN A 214 -17.47 7.56 9.33
N ASP A 215 -18.37 8.26 10.02
CA ASP A 215 -18.41 9.72 10.02
C ASP A 215 -17.16 10.31 10.67
N THR A 216 -16.65 9.66 11.73
CA THR A 216 -15.39 10.04 12.38
C THR A 216 -14.21 9.85 11.41
N PHE A 217 -14.13 8.71 10.72
CA PHE A 217 -13.07 8.47 9.73
C PHE A 217 -13.08 9.49 8.61
N THR A 218 -14.28 9.83 8.11
CA THR A 218 -14.45 10.88 7.09
C THR A 218 -14.00 12.24 7.61
N ALA A 219 -14.36 12.61 8.85
CA ALA A 219 -13.92 13.86 9.46
C ALA A 219 -12.39 13.93 9.62
N PHE A 220 -11.75 12.82 9.99
CA PHE A 220 -10.28 12.73 10.05
C PHE A 220 -9.63 12.85 8.67
N SER A 221 -10.24 12.26 7.64
CA SER A 221 -9.76 12.40 6.26
C SER A 221 -9.92 13.85 5.76
N GLU A 222 -11.04 14.51 6.04
CA GLU A 222 -11.26 15.91 5.69
C GLU A 222 -10.28 16.87 6.38
N ALA A 223 -9.87 16.56 7.61
CA ALA A 223 -8.92 17.35 8.38
C ALA A 223 -7.45 16.92 8.18
N SER A 224 -7.20 15.93 7.34
CA SER A 224 -5.88 15.36 7.13
C SER A 224 -4.91 16.37 6.52
N PRO A 225 -3.69 16.52 7.05
CA PRO A 225 -2.67 17.33 6.43
C PRO A 225 -2.14 16.73 5.11
N TYR A 226 -2.48 15.47 4.83
CA TYR A 226 -2.04 14.75 3.63
C TYR A 226 -3.01 14.92 2.46
N ASN A 227 -4.28 15.29 2.72
CA ASN A 227 -5.23 15.68 1.69
C ASN A 227 -5.12 17.17 1.44
N ALA A 228 -4.95 17.57 0.19
CA ALA A 228 -4.71 18.96 -0.16
C ALA A 228 -5.50 19.39 -1.39
N TYR A 229 -6.05 20.59 -1.31
CA TYR A 229 -6.69 21.25 -2.43
C TYR A 229 -5.81 22.39 -2.93
N PHE A 230 -5.40 22.32 -4.17
CA PHE A 230 -4.67 23.37 -4.88
C PHE A 230 -5.64 24.07 -5.83
N ASP A 231 -5.78 25.36 -5.70
CA ASP A 231 -6.59 26.13 -6.62
C ASP A 231 -5.88 26.32 -7.96
N GLY A 232 -6.65 26.44 -9.04
CA GLY A 232 -6.16 26.69 -10.38
C GLY A 232 -7.13 27.62 -11.11
N PRO A 233 -6.62 28.53 -11.97
CA PRO A 233 -7.45 29.53 -12.65
C PRO A 233 -8.39 28.91 -13.70
N ASN A 234 -8.05 27.80 -14.30
CA ASN A 234 -8.81 27.15 -15.34
C ASN A 234 -9.76 26.08 -14.76
N LYS A 235 -11.06 26.40 -14.69
CA LYS A 235 -12.11 25.53 -14.14
C LYS A 235 -12.79 24.62 -15.19
N GLU A 236 -12.30 24.57 -16.41
CA GLU A 236 -12.82 23.63 -17.43
C GLU A 236 -12.57 22.18 -16.98
N LEU A 237 -11.42 21.92 -16.34
CA LEU A 237 -11.02 20.62 -15.84
C LEU A 237 -10.65 20.72 -14.35
N GLY A 238 -11.14 19.80 -13.53
CA GLY A 238 -10.66 19.55 -12.18
C GLY A 238 -9.88 18.23 -12.16
N ILE A 239 -8.80 18.13 -11.39
CA ILE A 239 -7.96 16.94 -11.32
C ILE A 239 -8.02 16.37 -9.91
N ILE A 240 -8.42 15.10 -9.78
CA ILE A 240 -8.32 14.34 -8.53
C ILE A 240 -7.20 13.35 -8.69
N THR A 241 -6.25 13.35 -7.78
CA THR A 241 -5.08 12.49 -7.86
C THR A 241 -4.81 11.77 -6.53
N THR A 242 -4.29 10.53 -6.58
CA THR A 242 -4.02 9.72 -5.40
C THR A 242 -2.58 9.21 -5.41
N GLY A 243 -2.01 9.07 -4.19
CA GLY A 243 -0.70 8.45 -4.00
C GLY A 243 0.37 9.01 -4.93
N ILE A 244 1.18 8.12 -5.50
CA ILE A 244 2.31 8.49 -6.38
C ILE A 244 1.89 9.21 -7.66
N ALA A 245 0.63 9.06 -8.11
CA ALA A 245 0.13 9.77 -9.29
C ALA A 245 0.19 11.29 -9.14
N PHE A 246 0.18 11.80 -7.89
CA PHE A 246 0.40 13.21 -7.62
C PHE A 246 1.80 13.69 -8.06
N ASN A 247 2.82 12.85 -7.91
CA ASN A 247 4.17 13.21 -8.39
C ASN A 247 4.21 13.29 -9.91
N TYR A 248 3.57 12.35 -10.60
CA TYR A 248 3.49 12.36 -12.07
C TYR A 248 2.74 13.59 -12.60
N LEU A 249 1.70 14.01 -11.87
CA LEU A 249 1.01 15.27 -12.18
C LEU A 249 1.95 16.47 -11.95
N SER A 250 2.65 16.51 -10.82
CA SER A 250 3.53 17.62 -10.45
C SER A 250 4.70 17.81 -11.43
N GLU A 251 5.24 16.72 -11.98
CA GLU A 251 6.27 16.77 -13.04
C GLU A 251 5.77 17.44 -14.33
N ASN A 252 4.47 17.38 -14.60
CA ASN A 252 3.84 18.06 -15.73
C ASN A 252 3.53 19.54 -15.46
N TYR A 253 3.64 20.00 -14.23
CA TYR A 253 3.32 21.36 -13.81
C TYR A 253 4.43 21.94 -12.87
N PRO A 254 5.67 22.12 -13.39
CA PRO A 254 6.79 22.57 -12.55
C PRO A 254 6.58 23.98 -11.99
N ASP A 255 5.79 24.83 -12.65
CA ASP A 255 5.52 26.21 -12.28
C ASP A 255 4.20 26.40 -11.51
N GLY A 256 3.51 25.30 -11.16
CA GLY A 256 2.22 25.31 -10.49
C GLY A 256 1.07 24.86 -11.36
N PHE A 257 -0.06 24.50 -10.73
CA PHE A 257 -1.19 23.91 -11.43
C PHE A 257 -2.05 24.95 -12.15
N GLU A 258 -2.34 24.70 -13.42
CA GLU A 258 -3.28 25.48 -14.22
C GLU A 258 -4.73 25.19 -13.82
N HIS A 259 -5.04 23.95 -13.47
CA HIS A 259 -6.35 23.45 -13.07
C HIS A 259 -6.44 23.26 -11.56
N PRO A 260 -7.65 23.29 -10.96
CA PRO A 260 -7.83 22.83 -9.59
C PRO A 260 -7.40 21.39 -9.42
N VAL A 261 -6.62 21.11 -8.37
CA VAL A 261 -6.14 19.77 -8.05
C VAL A 261 -6.56 19.40 -6.64
N LEU A 262 -7.22 18.26 -6.51
CA LEU A 262 -7.46 17.60 -5.23
C LEU A 262 -6.53 16.40 -5.09
N LYS A 263 -5.54 16.50 -4.22
CA LYS A 263 -4.70 15.39 -3.81
C LYS A 263 -5.38 14.63 -2.68
N ILE A 264 -5.55 13.33 -2.85
CA ILE A 264 -6.10 12.41 -1.84
C ILE A 264 -5.02 11.41 -1.45
N SER A 265 -4.66 11.41 -0.18
CA SER A 265 -3.64 10.51 0.40
C SER A 265 -4.15 9.83 1.68
N GLN A 266 -5.31 10.25 2.19
CA GLN A 266 -6.01 9.62 3.32
C GLN A 266 -7.47 9.39 2.98
N TYR A 267 -7.95 8.19 3.30
CA TYR A 267 -9.32 7.73 3.08
C TYR A 267 -10.05 7.46 4.41
N PRO A 268 -11.41 7.45 4.43
CA PRO A 268 -12.35 7.55 3.30
C PRO A 268 -12.21 8.84 2.51
N LEU A 269 -12.78 8.89 1.29
CA LEU A 269 -12.73 10.10 0.45
C LEU A 269 -13.16 11.35 1.24
N PRO A 270 -12.40 12.46 1.19
CA PRO A 270 -12.73 13.72 1.86
C PRO A 270 -13.90 14.40 1.13
N ARG A 271 -15.13 14.07 1.51
CA ARG A 271 -16.37 14.41 0.79
C ARG A 271 -16.49 15.89 0.47
N LYS A 272 -16.23 16.79 1.43
CA LYS A 272 -16.33 18.24 1.22
C LYS A 272 -15.33 18.76 0.18
N MET A 273 -14.10 18.18 0.15
CA MET A 273 -13.10 18.54 -0.85
C MET A 273 -13.51 18.03 -2.23
N VAL A 274 -14.03 16.79 -2.31
CA VAL A 274 -14.57 16.21 -3.55
C VAL A 274 -15.76 17.03 -4.05
N GLU A 275 -16.74 17.35 -3.18
CA GLU A 275 -17.88 18.19 -3.54
C GLU A 275 -17.44 19.57 -4.02
N LYS A 276 -16.38 20.14 -3.44
CA LYS A 276 -15.84 21.43 -3.85
C LYS A 276 -15.36 21.38 -5.29
N ILE A 277 -14.44 20.45 -5.63
CA ILE A 277 -13.85 20.38 -6.97
C ILE A 277 -14.91 20.03 -8.04
N VAL A 278 -15.83 19.11 -7.72
CA VAL A 278 -16.96 18.76 -8.62
C VAL A 278 -17.89 19.94 -8.88
N ARG A 279 -18.08 20.82 -7.89
CA ARG A 279 -18.93 22.02 -8.03
C ARG A 279 -18.26 23.15 -8.79
N GLU A 280 -16.93 23.25 -8.67
CA GLU A 280 -16.15 24.32 -9.29
C GLU A 280 -15.73 24.04 -10.74
N CYS A 281 -15.67 22.77 -11.15
CA CYS A 281 -15.15 22.34 -12.45
C CYS A 281 -16.23 21.72 -13.33
N LYS A 282 -16.06 21.81 -14.65
CA LYS A 282 -17.01 21.23 -15.63
C LYS A 282 -16.80 19.75 -15.83
N GLU A 283 -15.54 19.32 -15.84
CA GLU A 283 -15.12 17.93 -16.03
C GLU A 283 -14.13 17.55 -14.94
N ILE A 284 -14.03 16.26 -14.63
CA ILE A 284 -13.08 15.73 -13.65
C ILE A 284 -12.19 14.66 -14.29
N LEU A 285 -10.88 14.86 -14.20
CA LEU A 285 -9.88 13.85 -14.50
C LEU A 285 -9.41 13.19 -13.20
N VAL A 286 -9.49 11.86 -13.13
CA VAL A 286 -9.00 11.07 -12.00
C VAL A 286 -7.68 10.42 -12.37
N LEU A 287 -6.63 10.74 -11.61
CA LEU A 287 -5.29 10.18 -11.74
C LEU A 287 -5.01 9.26 -10.55
N GLU A 288 -5.10 7.97 -10.77
CA GLU A 288 -4.86 6.96 -9.76
C GLU A 288 -4.10 5.76 -10.33
N GLU A 289 -3.15 5.23 -9.56
CA GLU A 289 -2.37 4.06 -9.96
C GLU A 289 -3.00 2.77 -9.43
N GLY A 290 -3.22 1.80 -10.31
CA GLY A 290 -3.94 0.56 -10.03
C GLY A 290 -5.37 0.61 -10.58
N TYR A 291 -6.33 0.18 -9.76
CA TYR A 291 -7.74 0.12 -10.16
C TYR A 291 -8.42 1.50 -10.09
N PRO A 292 -9.50 1.72 -10.83
CA PRO A 292 -10.24 2.99 -10.82
C PRO A 292 -11.13 3.12 -9.57
N VAL A 293 -10.53 3.07 -8.38
CA VAL A 293 -11.25 3.02 -7.10
C VAL A 293 -11.96 4.34 -6.80
N VAL A 294 -11.29 5.46 -7.03
CA VAL A 294 -11.87 6.79 -6.84
C VAL A 294 -12.83 7.12 -7.97
N GLU A 295 -12.45 6.81 -9.21
CA GLU A 295 -13.29 7.04 -10.38
C GLU A 295 -14.62 6.27 -10.28
N GLU A 296 -14.60 5.00 -9.85
CA GLU A 296 -15.82 4.19 -9.65
C GLU A 296 -16.71 4.78 -8.55
N GLN A 297 -16.12 5.24 -7.44
CA GLN A 297 -16.89 5.90 -6.37
C GLN A 297 -17.54 7.20 -6.85
N LEU A 298 -16.82 8.01 -7.62
CA LEU A 298 -17.34 9.25 -8.19
C LEU A 298 -18.45 8.98 -9.19
N LYS A 299 -18.28 8.05 -10.10
CA LYS A 299 -19.30 7.67 -11.10
C LYS A 299 -20.56 7.09 -10.46
N GLY A 300 -20.41 6.29 -9.41
CA GLY A 300 -21.53 5.78 -8.62
C GLY A 300 -22.27 6.88 -7.85
N PHE A 301 -21.54 7.86 -7.36
CA PHE A 301 -22.08 8.98 -6.57
C PHE A 301 -22.74 10.06 -7.45
N LEU A 302 -22.17 10.28 -8.63
CA LEU A 302 -22.49 11.46 -9.41
C LEU A 302 -23.65 11.26 -10.37
N GLY A 303 -24.31 10.22 -10.59
CA GLY A 303 -25.49 10.09 -11.48
C GLY A 303 -26.04 11.39 -12.15
N ILE A 304 -25.31 12.51 -12.11
CA ILE A 304 -25.69 13.92 -12.25
C ILE A 304 -24.92 14.66 -13.35
N GLY A 305 -24.53 13.98 -14.40
CA GLY A 305 -24.18 14.71 -15.62
C GLY A 305 -22.82 15.39 -15.69
N ILE A 306 -21.94 15.27 -14.66
CA ILE A 306 -20.54 15.67 -14.85
C ILE A 306 -19.78 14.60 -15.59
N GLN A 307 -18.91 14.99 -16.52
CA GLN A 307 -18.01 14.05 -17.19
C GLN A 307 -16.81 13.75 -16.30
N VAL A 308 -16.54 12.47 -16.11
CA VAL A 308 -15.37 11.96 -15.36
C VAL A 308 -14.52 11.14 -16.31
N HIS A 309 -13.28 11.59 -16.51
CA HIS A 309 -12.29 10.93 -17.33
C HIS A 309 -11.29 10.18 -16.47
N GLY A 310 -10.81 9.03 -16.96
CA GLY A 310 -9.84 8.22 -16.24
C GLY A 310 -9.57 6.89 -16.95
N ARG A 311 -9.44 5.82 -16.17
CA ARG A 311 -9.19 4.48 -16.70
C ARG A 311 -10.42 3.82 -17.31
N LEU A 312 -11.64 4.21 -16.88
CA LEU A 312 -12.89 3.58 -17.34
C LEU A 312 -13.34 4.06 -18.71
N ASP A 313 -13.01 5.27 -19.11
CA ASP A 313 -13.33 5.82 -20.42
C ASP A 313 -12.17 5.75 -21.43
N GLY A 314 -11.00 5.24 -21.00
CA GLY A 314 -9.81 5.08 -21.83
C GLY A 314 -8.93 6.33 -21.92
N THR A 315 -9.22 7.41 -21.20
CA THR A 315 -8.35 8.60 -21.10
C THR A 315 -6.97 8.21 -20.54
N LEU A 316 -6.97 7.31 -19.57
CA LEU A 316 -5.76 6.62 -19.08
C LEU A 316 -5.80 5.15 -19.48
N GLN A 317 -4.64 4.53 -19.65
CA GLN A 317 -4.57 3.09 -19.93
C GLN A 317 -5.22 2.30 -18.78
N ARG A 318 -5.98 1.24 -19.13
CA ARG A 318 -6.72 0.42 -18.15
C ARG A 318 -5.79 -0.42 -17.28
N ASP A 319 -4.66 -0.84 -17.82
CA ASP A 319 -3.67 -1.72 -17.19
C ASP A 319 -2.30 -1.04 -17.12
N GLY A 320 -1.42 -1.62 -16.34
CA GLY A 320 -0.05 -1.18 -16.22
C GLY A 320 0.19 0.01 -15.31
N GLU A 321 1.45 0.37 -15.21
CA GLU A 321 1.97 1.45 -14.39
C GLU A 321 1.58 2.81 -14.97
N LEU A 322 1.18 3.76 -14.13
CA LEU A 322 1.01 5.15 -14.53
C LEU A 322 2.40 5.79 -14.70
N THR A 323 2.53 6.70 -15.64
CA THR A 323 3.79 7.42 -15.91
C THR A 323 3.53 8.90 -16.11
N PRO A 324 4.55 9.78 -15.93
CA PRO A 324 4.41 11.19 -16.26
C PRO A 324 3.93 11.43 -17.69
N ASP A 325 4.41 10.63 -18.64
CA ASP A 325 4.00 10.71 -20.05
C ASP A 325 2.52 10.37 -20.26
N ALA A 326 2.01 9.34 -19.57
CA ALA A 326 0.60 8.97 -19.64
C ALA A 326 -0.28 10.09 -19.07
N VAL A 327 0.13 10.68 -17.96
CA VAL A 327 -0.54 11.84 -17.37
C VAL A 327 -0.49 13.05 -18.29
N GLY A 328 0.67 13.36 -18.87
CA GLY A 328 0.83 14.44 -19.84
C GLY A 328 -0.08 14.28 -21.04
N LYS A 329 -0.19 13.07 -21.61
CA LYS A 329 -1.13 12.76 -22.71
C LYS A 329 -2.58 12.99 -22.32
N ALA A 330 -3.00 12.53 -21.14
CA ALA A 330 -4.36 12.74 -20.63
C ALA A 330 -4.69 14.23 -20.44
N LEU A 331 -3.70 15.06 -20.14
CA LEU A 331 -3.80 16.51 -20.04
C LEU A 331 -3.67 17.25 -21.38
N GLY A 332 -3.55 16.52 -22.50
CA GLY A 332 -3.35 17.11 -23.84
C GLY A 332 -1.99 17.79 -24.03
N LYS A 333 -1.02 17.53 -23.14
CA LYS A 333 0.33 18.11 -23.26
C LYS A 333 1.14 17.41 -24.33
N ARG A 334 1.98 18.17 -25.04
CA ARG A 334 2.97 17.60 -25.95
C ARG A 334 4.05 16.88 -25.13
N ILE A 335 4.19 15.59 -25.36
CA ILE A 335 5.25 14.80 -24.75
C ILE A 335 6.49 14.89 -25.63
N GLU A 336 7.55 15.43 -25.06
CA GLU A 336 8.87 15.42 -25.67
C GLU A 336 9.70 14.34 -24.98
N SER A 337 10.19 13.37 -25.77
CA SER A 337 11.15 12.39 -25.24
C SER A 337 12.51 13.09 -25.10
N TYR A 338 12.87 13.46 -23.90
CA TYR A 338 14.12 14.16 -23.62
C TYR A 338 15.35 13.24 -23.70
N TYR A 339 15.14 11.95 -23.47
CA TYR A 339 16.23 10.97 -23.45
C TYR A 339 15.86 9.72 -24.21
N ALA A 340 16.65 9.38 -25.21
CA ALA A 340 16.61 8.03 -25.79
C ALA A 340 17.11 7.02 -24.74
N THR A 341 16.50 5.84 -24.71
CA THR A 341 17.01 4.74 -23.86
C THR A 341 18.47 4.47 -24.25
N PRO A 342 19.45 4.60 -23.36
CA PRO A 342 20.83 4.35 -23.67
C PRO A 342 21.04 2.92 -24.19
N GLU A 343 21.92 2.73 -25.16
CA GLU A 343 22.22 1.39 -25.74
C GLU A 343 22.71 0.38 -24.69
N VAL A 344 23.27 0.86 -23.57
CA VAL A 344 23.71 0.03 -22.44
C VAL A 344 22.55 -0.60 -21.65
N VAL A 345 21.31 -0.10 -21.86
CA VAL A 345 20.12 -0.64 -21.18
C VAL A 345 19.63 -1.88 -21.89
N GLU A 346 19.92 -3.04 -21.32
CA GLU A 346 19.43 -4.32 -21.81
C GLU A 346 18.19 -4.76 -21.02
N GLN A 347 17.29 -5.45 -21.71
CA GLN A 347 16.17 -6.12 -21.04
C GLN A 347 16.70 -7.23 -20.13
N ARG A 348 16.27 -7.22 -18.86
CA ARG A 348 16.61 -8.23 -17.88
C ARG A 348 15.36 -9.04 -17.50
N PRO A 349 14.99 -10.04 -18.30
CA PRO A 349 13.86 -10.90 -17.92
C PRO A 349 14.17 -11.58 -16.59
N PRO A 350 13.15 -11.76 -15.72
CA PRO A 350 13.34 -12.48 -14.46
C PRO A 350 13.95 -13.84 -14.70
N ALA A 351 15.02 -14.16 -13.97
CA ALA A 351 15.73 -15.42 -14.07
C ALA A 351 16.30 -15.84 -12.70
N LEU A 352 16.51 -17.12 -12.53
CA LEU A 352 17.20 -17.65 -11.34
C LEU A 352 18.63 -17.10 -11.27
N CYS A 353 19.03 -16.61 -10.11
CA CYS A 353 20.35 -16.06 -9.86
C CYS A 353 21.47 -17.08 -10.20
N GLN A 354 22.66 -16.56 -10.49
CA GLN A 354 23.85 -17.41 -10.65
C GLN A 354 24.23 -18.01 -9.30
N GLY A 355 24.46 -19.33 -9.22
CA GLY A 355 24.73 -20.05 -7.97
C GLY A 355 23.50 -20.24 -7.06
N CYS A 356 22.31 -20.04 -7.60
CA CYS A 356 21.06 -20.24 -6.84
C CYS A 356 20.80 -21.74 -6.61
N GLY A 357 20.59 -22.14 -5.36
CA GLY A 357 20.28 -23.54 -5.00
C GLY A 357 19.00 -24.09 -5.63
N HIS A 358 18.08 -23.23 -6.12
CA HIS A 358 16.94 -23.68 -6.90
C HIS A 358 17.33 -24.32 -8.23
N ARG A 359 18.46 -23.93 -8.84
CA ARG A 359 18.97 -24.56 -10.07
C ARG A 359 19.37 -26.01 -9.81
N ASP A 360 20.17 -26.23 -8.76
CA ASP A 360 20.60 -27.57 -8.37
C ASP A 360 19.40 -28.46 -8.02
N MET A 361 18.42 -27.90 -7.31
CA MET A 361 17.18 -28.60 -6.98
C MET A 361 16.39 -28.99 -8.23
N TYR A 362 16.27 -28.10 -9.22
CA TYR A 362 15.55 -28.40 -10.47
C TYR A 362 16.30 -29.41 -11.32
N GLU A 363 17.63 -29.40 -11.36
CA GLU A 363 18.43 -30.39 -12.06
C GLU A 363 18.21 -31.77 -11.45
N ALA A 364 18.36 -31.91 -10.12
CA ALA A 364 18.10 -33.15 -9.41
C ALA A 364 16.65 -33.65 -9.58
N LEU A 365 15.69 -32.71 -9.55
CA LEU A 365 14.27 -33.04 -9.76
C LEU A 365 14.00 -33.57 -11.16
N ASN A 366 14.59 -32.97 -12.20
CA ASN A 366 14.45 -33.43 -13.59
C ASN A 366 15.09 -34.81 -13.79
N GLU A 367 16.22 -35.09 -13.16
CA GLU A 367 16.83 -36.43 -13.18
C GLU A 367 15.92 -37.49 -12.59
N VAL A 368 15.30 -37.21 -11.43
CA VAL A 368 14.36 -38.12 -10.79
C VAL A 368 13.10 -38.30 -11.66
N LEU A 369 12.55 -37.22 -12.18
CA LEU A 369 11.31 -37.22 -12.98
C LEU A 369 11.45 -37.97 -14.30
N ALA A 370 12.67 -38.09 -14.84
CA ALA A 370 12.93 -38.89 -16.05
C ALA A 370 12.52 -40.37 -15.89
N GLY A 371 12.50 -40.89 -14.66
CA GLY A 371 12.02 -42.22 -14.32
C GLY A 371 10.51 -42.38 -14.13
N TYR A 372 9.75 -41.25 -14.09
CA TYR A 372 8.31 -41.27 -13.77
C TYR A 372 7.48 -40.70 -14.92
N LYS A 373 6.93 -41.60 -15.74
CA LYS A 373 6.11 -41.20 -16.89
C LYS A 373 4.81 -40.49 -16.43
N GLY A 374 4.63 -39.24 -16.84
CA GLY A 374 3.43 -38.47 -16.55
C GLY A 374 3.41 -37.80 -15.18
N ALA A 375 4.51 -37.81 -14.43
CA ALA A 375 4.62 -37.05 -13.19
C ALA A 375 4.42 -35.55 -13.43
N LYS A 376 3.82 -34.87 -12.44
CA LYS A 376 3.63 -33.42 -12.41
C LYS A 376 4.23 -32.86 -11.14
N VAL A 377 4.89 -31.73 -11.26
CA VAL A 377 5.44 -30.98 -10.13
C VAL A 377 4.66 -29.69 -9.97
N PHE A 378 4.20 -29.43 -8.78
CA PHE A 378 3.56 -28.17 -8.41
C PHE A 378 4.56 -27.37 -7.57
N GLY A 379 4.76 -26.12 -7.94
CA GLY A 379 5.66 -25.20 -7.23
C GLY A 379 4.90 -23.99 -6.74
N ASP A 380 5.42 -23.36 -5.70
CA ASP A 380 4.93 -22.10 -5.20
C ASP A 380 5.35 -20.93 -6.11
N ILE A 381 4.72 -19.77 -5.93
CA ILE A 381 5.08 -18.53 -6.60
C ILE A 381 6.30 -17.91 -5.92
N GLY A 382 7.15 -17.30 -6.72
CA GLY A 382 8.43 -16.74 -6.32
C GLY A 382 9.55 -17.25 -7.22
N CYS A 383 10.72 -17.52 -6.66
CA CYS A 383 11.84 -18.07 -7.43
C CYS A 383 11.52 -19.43 -8.08
N TYR A 384 10.58 -20.18 -7.53
CA TYR A 384 10.07 -21.42 -8.15
C TYR A 384 9.42 -21.19 -9.51
N THR A 385 8.69 -20.08 -9.68
CA THR A 385 8.07 -19.69 -10.95
C THR A 385 9.12 -19.48 -12.05
N LEU A 386 10.29 -18.94 -11.69
CA LEU A 386 11.40 -18.73 -12.63
C LEU A 386 11.97 -20.05 -13.15
N GLY A 387 11.84 -21.13 -12.39
CA GLY A 387 12.18 -22.48 -12.83
C GLY A 387 11.26 -22.99 -13.94
N ALA A 388 9.99 -22.59 -13.97
CA ALA A 388 9.04 -22.99 -15.01
C ALA A 388 9.45 -22.50 -16.42
N VAL A 389 10.18 -21.40 -16.52
CA VAL A 389 10.69 -20.85 -17.79
C VAL A 389 11.92 -21.63 -18.28
N SER A 390 12.72 -22.18 -17.36
CA SER A 390 13.99 -22.87 -17.65
C SER A 390 13.86 -24.40 -17.64
N TYR A 391 12.85 -24.93 -16.98
CA TYR A 391 12.64 -26.37 -16.72
C TYR A 391 11.20 -26.75 -17.06
N THR A 392 11.02 -27.43 -18.18
CA THR A 392 9.74 -27.66 -18.87
C THR A 392 8.72 -28.58 -18.17
N HIS A 393 8.97 -29.08 -16.97
CA HIS A 393 8.09 -30.05 -16.28
C HIS A 393 7.33 -29.48 -15.07
N LEU A 394 7.49 -28.18 -14.75
CA LEU A 394 6.71 -27.52 -13.72
C LEU A 394 5.33 -27.13 -14.21
N THR A 395 4.33 -27.54 -13.47
CA THR A 395 2.96 -27.01 -13.61
C THR A 395 2.74 -26.04 -12.44
N LEU A 396 2.43 -24.81 -12.76
CA LEU A 396 1.95 -23.84 -11.76
C LEU A 396 0.45 -24.10 -11.51
N PRO A 397 -0.05 -23.92 -10.29
CA PRO A 397 -1.46 -24.04 -9.99
C PRO A 397 -2.29 -23.02 -10.75
#